data_b698852a043db8dcf847e8f4897e752f
#
_entry.id   b698852a043db8dcf847e8f4897e752f
#
_cell.length_a   1.000
_cell.length_b   1.000
_cell.length_c   1.000
_cell.angle_alpha   90.00
_cell.angle_beta   90.00
_cell.angle_gamma   90.00
#
_symmetry.space_group_name_H-M   'P 1'
#
loop_
_entity.id
_entity.type
_entity.pdbx_description
1 polymer ?
#
loop_
_entity_poly.entity_id
_entity_poly.type
_entity_poly.pdbx_seq_one_letter_code
_entity_poly.pdbx_strand_id
1 'polypeptide(L)'
;VKKFENIIALEKEALQKLGAWDTLSPKLAPAEDVRGALALVERNEAPLGIVYGSDAVVSKGVKVVATFPEDSHKKVEYPVAVVEGHNNATVKAFYDYLKGPQAAEIFKRYGFTTK
;
A
#
# COMPACT_ATOMS: atom_id res chain seq x y z
N VAL A 1 12.83 -5.62 -5.48
CA VAL A 1 12.64 -5.74 -6.94
C VAL A 1 11.21 -6.19 -7.24
N LYS A 2 10.75 -7.28 -6.64
CA LYS A 2 9.37 -7.77 -6.84
C LYS A 2 8.28 -6.82 -6.31
N LYS A 3 8.55 -6.01 -5.30
CA LYS A 3 7.61 -5.02 -4.76
C LYS A 3 7.31 -3.90 -5.75
N PHE A 4 8.31 -3.43 -6.47
CA PHE A 4 8.18 -2.35 -7.44
C PHE A 4 7.34 -2.76 -8.66
N GLU A 5 7.63 -3.91 -9.22
CA GLU A 5 6.86 -4.47 -10.34
C GLU A 5 5.38 -4.70 -9.97
N ASN A 6 5.12 -5.15 -8.74
CA ASN A 6 3.77 -5.36 -8.25
C ASN A 6 3.00 -4.04 -8.08
N ILE A 7 3.65 -2.97 -7.62
CA ILE A 7 3.04 -1.66 -7.47
C ILE A 7 2.63 -1.10 -8.82
N ILE A 8 3.54 -1.10 -9.79
CA ILE A 8 3.26 -0.64 -11.15
C ILE A 8 2.13 -1.45 -11.79
N ALA A 9 2.13 -2.77 -11.59
CA ALA A 9 1.09 -3.64 -12.13
C ALA A 9 -0.29 -3.34 -11.55
N LEU A 10 -0.40 -3.09 -10.25
CA LEU A 10 -1.65 -2.76 -9.57
C LEU A 10 -2.17 -1.38 -9.99
N GLU A 11 -1.31 -0.39 -10.08
CA GLU A 11 -1.67 0.94 -10.56
C GLU A 11 -2.16 0.91 -12.01
N LYS A 12 -1.45 0.21 -12.85
CA LYS A 12 -1.82 0.00 -14.25
C LYS A 12 -3.17 -0.69 -14.36
N GLU A 13 -3.38 -1.77 -13.61
CA GLU A 13 -4.65 -2.51 -13.58
C GLU A 13 -5.80 -1.60 -13.16
N ALA A 14 -5.64 -0.83 -12.08
CA ALA A 14 -6.65 0.09 -11.60
C ALA A 14 -6.98 1.18 -12.62
N LEU A 15 -5.95 1.79 -13.22
CA LEU A 15 -6.13 2.84 -14.22
C LEU A 15 -6.73 2.30 -15.52
N GLN A 16 -6.41 1.07 -15.92
CA GLN A 16 -7.03 0.41 -17.07
C GLN A 16 -8.51 0.15 -16.85
N LYS A 17 -8.87 -0.36 -15.67
CA LYS A 17 -10.29 -0.60 -15.31
C LYS A 17 -11.10 0.68 -15.25
N LEU A 18 -10.51 1.78 -14.83
CA LEU A 18 -11.15 3.10 -14.80
C LEU A 18 -11.11 3.82 -16.14
N GLY A 19 -10.48 3.25 -17.16
CA GLY A 19 -10.38 3.83 -18.50
C GLY A 19 -9.42 5.01 -18.62
N ALA A 20 -8.54 5.19 -17.65
CA ALA A 20 -7.65 6.36 -17.58
C ALA A 20 -6.20 6.07 -17.98
N TRP A 21 -5.84 4.80 -18.19
CA TRP A 21 -4.45 4.41 -18.46
C TRP A 21 -3.88 5.06 -19.73
N ASP A 22 -4.59 4.99 -20.85
CA ASP A 22 -4.08 5.51 -22.12
C ASP A 22 -3.85 7.02 -22.09
N THR A 23 -4.67 7.75 -21.34
CA THR A 23 -4.54 9.20 -21.19
C THR A 23 -3.40 9.57 -20.26
N LEU A 24 -3.19 8.82 -19.20
CA LEU A 24 -2.22 9.15 -18.14
C LEU A 24 -0.84 8.55 -18.38
N SER A 25 -0.73 7.41 -19.05
CA SER A 25 0.55 6.72 -19.20
C SER A 25 1.68 7.57 -19.79
N PRO A 26 1.45 8.45 -20.79
CA PRO A 26 2.50 9.33 -21.29
C PRO A 26 2.97 10.42 -20.31
N LYS A 27 2.19 10.67 -19.27
CA LYS A 27 2.44 11.72 -18.27
C LYS A 27 3.01 11.17 -16.96
N LEU A 28 3.22 9.86 -16.87
CA LEU A 28 3.70 9.24 -15.65
C LEU A 28 5.19 9.47 -15.45
N ALA A 29 5.58 9.80 -14.23
CA ALA A 29 6.96 9.82 -13.77
C ALA A 29 7.14 8.66 -12.78
N PRO A 30 7.58 7.48 -13.26
CA PRO A 30 7.76 6.34 -12.36
C PRO A 30 8.91 6.59 -11.39
N ALA A 31 8.68 6.31 -10.12
CA ALA A 31 9.69 6.35 -9.09
C ALA A 31 10.19 4.94 -8.77
N GLU A 32 11.37 4.84 -8.15
CA GLU A 32 11.95 3.55 -7.79
C GLU A 32 11.13 2.78 -6.74
N ASP A 33 10.40 3.51 -5.88
CA ASP A 33 9.54 2.94 -4.86
C ASP A 33 8.40 3.90 -4.50
N VAL A 34 7.48 3.45 -3.65
CA VAL A 34 6.34 4.26 -3.20
C VAL A 34 6.79 5.48 -2.42
N ARG A 35 7.85 5.37 -1.62
CA ARG A 35 8.39 6.49 -0.85
C ARG A 35 8.98 7.58 -1.76
N GLY A 36 9.62 7.17 -2.85
CA GLY A 36 10.08 8.09 -3.89
C GLY A 36 8.92 8.81 -4.58
N ALA A 37 7.87 8.09 -4.92
CA ALA A 37 6.66 8.69 -5.50
C ALA A 37 6.01 9.69 -4.54
N LEU A 38 5.90 9.33 -3.26
CA LEU A 38 5.37 10.22 -2.22
C LEU A 38 6.21 11.50 -2.09
N ALA A 39 7.54 11.38 -2.11
CA ALA A 39 8.46 12.50 -2.00
C ALA A 39 8.30 13.51 -3.14
N LEU A 40 8.04 13.05 -4.36
CA LEU A 40 7.79 13.95 -5.50
C LEU A 40 6.58 14.85 -5.26
N VAL A 41 5.52 14.31 -4.67
CA VAL A 41 4.33 15.11 -4.33
C VAL A 41 4.59 16.03 -3.15
N GLU A 42 5.25 15.56 -2.11
CA GLU A 42 5.60 16.36 -0.93
C GLU A 42 6.44 17.59 -1.27
N ARG A 43 7.31 17.47 -2.28
CA ARG A 43 8.20 18.54 -2.75
C ARG A 43 7.59 19.43 -3.82
N ASN A 44 6.32 19.23 -4.17
CA ASN A 44 5.65 19.93 -5.28
C ASN A 44 6.31 19.71 -6.66
N GLU A 45 7.02 18.63 -6.84
CA GLU A 45 7.62 18.25 -8.13
C GLU A 45 6.60 17.52 -9.01
N ALA A 46 5.60 16.89 -8.40
CA ALA A 46 4.45 16.30 -9.07
C ALA A 46 3.15 16.77 -8.39
N PRO A 47 2.12 17.15 -9.15
CA PRO A 47 0.85 17.61 -8.57
C PRO A 47 0.03 16.48 -7.94
N LEU A 48 0.17 15.26 -8.44
CA LEU A 48 -0.54 14.07 -7.97
C LEU A 48 0.40 12.87 -7.93
N GLY A 49 0.15 11.95 -7.02
CA GLY A 49 0.87 10.68 -6.93
C GLY A 49 -0.05 9.55 -6.55
N ILE A 50 0.31 8.34 -6.92
CA ILE A 50 -0.36 7.11 -6.54
C ILE A 50 0.55 6.37 -5.57
N VAL A 51 0.06 6.16 -4.36
CA VAL A 51 0.80 5.53 -3.26
C VAL A 51 -0.15 4.63 -2.47
N TYR A 52 0.38 3.84 -1.56
CA TYR A 52 -0.48 3.10 -0.63
C TYR A 52 -1.10 4.04 0.41
N GLY A 53 -2.30 3.70 0.86
CA GLY A 53 -2.97 4.44 1.92
C GLY A 53 -2.14 4.53 3.19
N SER A 54 -1.42 3.47 3.55
CA SER A 54 -0.51 3.46 4.71
C SER A 54 0.63 4.46 4.61
N ASP A 55 1.11 4.76 3.41
CA ASP A 55 2.15 5.79 3.20
C ASP A 55 1.57 7.20 3.29
N ALA A 56 0.40 7.41 2.73
CA ALA A 56 -0.27 8.70 2.75
C ALA A 56 -0.70 9.14 4.16
N VAL A 57 -1.16 8.20 4.97
CA VAL A 57 -1.65 8.47 6.35
C VAL A 57 -0.59 9.10 7.25
N VAL A 58 0.68 8.69 7.09
CA VAL A 58 1.77 9.19 7.93
C VAL A 58 2.41 10.46 7.39
N SER A 59 2.10 10.87 6.17
CA SER A 59 2.64 12.08 5.56
C SER A 59 1.79 13.30 5.90
N LYS A 60 2.47 14.38 6.34
CA LYS A 60 1.84 15.68 6.56
C LYS A 60 1.89 16.60 5.34
N GLY A 61 2.65 16.20 4.32
CA GLY A 61 2.88 17.00 3.12
C GLY A 61 1.92 16.70 1.97
N VAL A 62 1.02 15.72 2.13
CA VAL A 62 0.08 15.31 1.09
C VAL A 62 -1.33 15.18 1.64
N LYS A 63 -2.30 15.26 0.74
CA LYS A 63 -3.72 15.05 1.03
C LYS A 63 -4.24 13.94 0.13
N VAL A 64 -4.97 12.99 0.70
CA VAL A 64 -5.67 11.95 -0.08
C VAL A 64 -6.88 12.59 -0.75
N VAL A 65 -6.92 12.60 -2.08
CA VAL A 65 -8.04 13.17 -2.86
C VAL A 65 -9.00 12.09 -3.32
N ALA A 66 -8.54 10.87 -3.50
CA ALA A 66 -9.37 9.72 -3.87
C ALA A 66 -8.66 8.42 -3.54
N THR A 67 -9.42 7.35 -3.44
CA THR A 67 -8.91 5.99 -3.26
C THR A 67 -9.48 5.11 -4.37
N PHE A 68 -8.63 4.30 -5.01
CA PHE A 68 -9.10 3.38 -6.03
C PHE A 68 -10.09 2.37 -5.44
N PRO A 69 -11.21 2.10 -6.14
CA PRO A 69 -12.13 1.05 -5.71
C PRO A 69 -11.42 -0.30 -5.57
N GLU A 70 -11.78 -1.07 -4.56
CA GLU A 70 -11.15 -2.38 -4.29
C GLU A 70 -11.29 -3.37 -5.44
N ASP A 71 -12.34 -3.24 -6.24
CA ASP A 71 -12.60 -4.07 -7.42
C ASP A 71 -11.85 -3.61 -8.69
N SER A 72 -11.14 -2.48 -8.62
CA SER A 72 -10.37 -1.94 -9.76
C SER A 72 -8.98 -2.55 -9.90
N HIS A 73 -8.51 -3.26 -8.90
CA HIS A 73 -7.20 -3.89 -8.88
C HIS A 73 -7.22 -5.17 -8.05
N LYS A 74 -6.18 -5.99 -8.22
CA LYS A 74 -5.98 -7.19 -7.42
C LYS A 74 -5.78 -6.80 -5.95
N LYS A 75 -6.40 -7.55 -5.04
CA LYS A 75 -6.31 -7.28 -3.60
C LYS A 75 -4.86 -7.37 -3.12
N VAL A 76 -4.45 -6.35 -2.36
CA VAL A 76 -3.13 -6.30 -1.72
C VAL A 76 -3.24 -6.95 -0.34
N GLU A 77 -2.53 -8.04 -0.14
CA GLU A 77 -2.51 -8.79 1.11
C GLU A 77 -1.08 -8.94 1.63
N TYR A 78 -0.92 -8.78 2.95
CA TYR A 78 0.34 -8.98 3.65
C TYR A 78 0.17 -10.17 4.61
N PRO A 79 0.65 -11.36 4.24
CA PRO A 79 0.53 -12.52 5.11
C PRO A 79 1.57 -12.49 6.23
N VAL A 80 1.20 -13.04 7.38
CA VAL A 80 2.12 -13.32 8.47
C VAL A 80 2.10 -14.82 8.77
N ALA A 81 3.25 -15.39 9.03
CA ALA A 81 3.38 -16.82 9.33
C ALA A 81 4.46 -17.07 10.37
N VAL A 82 4.31 -18.15 11.12
CA VAL A 82 5.36 -18.65 12.00
C VAL A 82 6.30 -19.53 11.18
N VAL A 83 7.59 -19.27 11.28
CA VAL A 83 8.61 -20.07 10.57
C VAL A 83 8.67 -21.48 11.16
N GLU A 84 8.72 -22.47 10.28
CA GLU A 84 8.84 -23.88 10.69
C GLU A 84 10.07 -24.10 11.58
N GLY A 85 9.92 -24.88 12.64
CA GLY A 85 10.96 -25.11 13.63
C GLY A 85 11.08 -24.02 14.71
N HIS A 86 10.34 -22.92 14.59
CA HIS A 86 10.34 -21.80 15.54
C HIS A 86 8.99 -21.61 16.24
N ASN A 87 8.13 -22.62 16.19
CA ASN A 87 6.81 -22.58 16.83
C ASN A 87 6.91 -22.97 18.31
N ASN A 88 7.21 -21.98 19.15
CA ASN A 88 7.22 -22.12 20.61
C ASN A 88 6.11 -21.27 21.25
N ALA A 89 5.94 -21.39 22.56
CA ALA A 89 4.89 -20.70 23.29
C ALA A 89 4.99 -19.16 23.18
N THR A 90 6.21 -18.62 23.19
CA THR A 90 6.44 -17.17 23.08
C THR A 90 6.09 -16.65 21.68
N VAL A 91 6.54 -17.34 20.66
CA VAL A 91 6.24 -16.99 19.26
C VAL A 91 4.75 -17.10 18.95
N LYS A 92 4.12 -18.16 19.45
CA LYS A 92 2.67 -18.35 19.29
C LYS A 92 1.87 -17.24 19.98
N ALA A 93 2.26 -16.85 21.19
CA ALA A 93 1.61 -15.77 21.92
C ALA A 93 1.68 -14.45 21.16
N PHE A 94 2.84 -14.12 20.57
CA PHE A 94 2.99 -12.92 19.75
C PHE A 94 2.17 -12.99 18.44
N TYR A 95 2.19 -14.14 17.77
CA TYR A 95 1.38 -14.37 16.58
C TYR A 95 -0.11 -14.19 16.86
N ASP A 96 -0.60 -14.76 17.96
CA ASP A 96 -2.00 -14.62 18.37
C ASP A 96 -2.34 -13.17 18.73
N TYR A 97 -1.41 -12.45 19.37
CA TYR A 97 -1.57 -11.01 19.64
C TYR A 97 -1.73 -10.21 18.35
N LEU A 98 -0.95 -10.51 17.31
CA LEU A 98 -1.05 -9.83 16.01
C LEU A 98 -2.43 -10.03 15.33
N LYS A 99 -3.12 -11.11 15.65
CA LYS A 99 -4.49 -11.39 15.17
C LYS A 99 -5.58 -10.83 16.07
N GLY A 100 -5.20 -10.28 17.21
CA GLY A 100 -6.12 -9.76 18.21
C GLY A 100 -6.61 -8.35 17.94
N PRO A 101 -7.57 -7.86 18.77
CA PRO A 101 -8.19 -6.56 18.55
C PRO A 101 -7.26 -5.37 18.78
N GLN A 102 -6.28 -5.49 19.65
CA GLN A 102 -5.32 -4.43 19.94
C GLN A 102 -4.42 -4.15 18.74
N ALA A 103 -3.85 -5.20 18.14
CA ALA A 103 -3.05 -5.07 16.93
C ALA A 103 -3.91 -4.60 15.74
N ALA A 104 -5.12 -5.10 15.61
CA ALA A 104 -6.06 -4.68 14.57
C ALA A 104 -6.34 -3.17 14.63
N GLU A 105 -6.50 -2.60 15.80
CA GLU A 105 -6.71 -1.16 15.98
C GLU A 105 -5.50 -0.36 15.48
N ILE A 106 -4.29 -0.82 15.81
CA ILE A 106 -3.06 -0.17 15.37
C ILE A 106 -2.91 -0.26 13.84
N PHE A 107 -3.17 -1.43 13.24
CA PHE A 107 -3.14 -1.60 11.79
C PHE A 107 -4.13 -0.67 11.08
N LYS A 108 -5.35 -0.55 11.58
CA LYS A 108 -6.36 0.36 11.03
C LYS A 108 -5.93 1.83 11.12
N ARG A 109 -5.28 2.21 12.22
CA ARG A 109 -4.77 3.57 12.39
C ARG A 109 -3.75 3.95 11.31
N TYR A 110 -2.98 2.99 10.83
CA TYR A 110 -1.99 3.18 9.77
C TYR A 110 -2.51 2.85 8.37
N GLY A 111 -3.82 2.71 8.20
CA GLY A 111 -4.43 2.55 6.89
C GLY A 111 -4.58 1.11 6.39
N PHE A 112 -4.31 0.12 7.25
CA PHE A 112 -4.49 -1.29 6.92
C PHE A 112 -5.86 -1.79 7.32
N THR A 113 -6.34 -2.83 6.63
CA THR A 113 -7.50 -3.61 7.02
C THR A 113 -7.06 -4.97 7.52
N THR A 114 -7.80 -5.56 8.45
CA THR A 114 -7.52 -6.88 9.01
C THR A 114 -8.65 -7.85 8.69
N LYS A 115 -8.31 -9.13 8.60
CA LYS A 115 -9.31 -10.18 8.48
C LYS A 115 -9.82 -10.65 9.83
#